data_f808a859ff8f7feb8bdeed0145fbba6e
#
_entry.id   f808a859ff8f7feb8bdeed0145fbba6e
#
_cell.length_a   1.000
_cell.length_b   1.000
_cell.length_c   1.000
_cell.angle_alpha   90.00
_cell.angle_beta   90.00
_cell.angle_gamma   90.00
#
_symmetry.space_group_name_H-M   'P 1'
#
loop_
_entity.id
_entity.type
_entity.pdbx_description
1 polymer ?
#
loop_
_entity_poly.entity_id
_entity_poly.type
_entity_poly.pdbx_seq_one_letter_code
_entity_poly.pdbx_strand_id
1 'polypeptide(L)'
;MLIDFTFKNIRSFKEEVTFSMEVGEGIVEYTKENTISSRDIDVVKSSFIFGGNASGKSNVIRAFQLLRAIIVHGTSSELEALPVDSFANGEGNTYFKIQFIKNGNLYCYELDYDAHSINEERLIMNDNIIFNRTVDDIIMPSSIKGLKGALRANQPLLFFAQSNNVPEAKESYEWFAQDILILGLGHNVLCNQELFKPLYTNPDLKEKVLYFLKAVDFHIKDIKIQESFIPIQENNQNLESRLLLQFEYECKDGRSFTIDYEAESISTRILLFLSMMILDNHHNSKLFLIDDFDCFLHPKLVNILLRIFNEWNDTSMQFIATTHNIDILDALIRTDQVWFVDKSYYGVSTLYSVFDYNELSIKGIKKNYQDGLYGADQIINDSMIKDILKKDDSKR
;
A
#
# COMPACT_ATOMS: atom_id res chain seq x y z
N MET A 1 -1.76 -5.50 12.17
CA MET A 1 -1.21 -6.63 11.38
C MET A 1 -2.30 -7.11 10.46
N LEU A 2 -2.07 -7.09 9.15
CA LEU A 2 -3.02 -7.59 8.14
C LEU A 2 -2.98 -9.12 8.11
N ILE A 3 -4.15 -9.75 7.95
CA ILE A 3 -4.31 -11.19 7.70
C ILE A 3 -4.76 -11.38 6.26
N ASP A 4 -5.99 -10.95 5.94
CA ASP A 4 -6.59 -11.11 4.60
C ASP A 4 -7.22 -9.83 4.11
N PHE A 5 -7.24 -9.66 2.80
CA PHE A 5 -7.95 -8.59 2.11
C PHE A 5 -8.66 -9.12 0.87
N THR A 6 -9.98 -9.12 0.92
CA THR A 6 -10.86 -9.51 -0.20
C THR A 6 -11.50 -8.27 -0.81
N PHE A 7 -11.57 -8.24 -2.13
CA PHE A 7 -12.24 -7.15 -2.85
C PHE A 7 -12.86 -7.64 -4.16
N LYS A 8 -13.89 -6.92 -4.64
CA LYS A 8 -14.63 -7.23 -5.85
C LYS A 8 -15.08 -5.95 -6.56
N ASN A 9 -15.17 -6.02 -7.88
CA ASN A 9 -15.63 -4.93 -8.75
C ASN A 9 -14.79 -3.66 -8.59
N ILE A 10 -13.46 -3.79 -8.71
CA ILE A 10 -12.52 -2.67 -8.64
C ILE A 10 -11.61 -2.67 -9.85
N ARG A 11 -11.63 -1.62 -10.65
CA ARG A 11 -10.78 -1.40 -11.83
C ARG A 11 -10.76 -2.61 -12.78
N SER A 12 -9.67 -3.36 -12.81
CA SER A 12 -9.55 -4.55 -13.64
C SER A 12 -10.02 -5.83 -12.95
N PHE A 13 -10.30 -5.81 -11.66
CA PHE A 13 -10.84 -6.94 -10.90
C PHE A 13 -12.36 -6.92 -10.90
N LYS A 14 -12.97 -7.72 -11.75
CA LYS A 14 -14.43 -7.86 -11.84
C LYS A 14 -14.95 -8.78 -10.77
N GLU A 15 -14.33 -9.96 -10.66
CA GLU A 15 -14.72 -11.01 -9.73
C GLU A 15 -14.05 -10.79 -8.37
N GLU A 16 -14.55 -11.50 -7.37
CA GLU A 16 -13.98 -11.48 -6.03
C GLU A 16 -12.60 -12.13 -6.01
N VAL A 17 -11.65 -11.45 -5.37
CA VAL A 17 -10.29 -11.95 -5.15
C VAL A 17 -9.87 -11.69 -3.71
N THR A 18 -9.09 -12.60 -3.15
CA THR A 18 -8.52 -12.49 -1.80
C THR A 18 -7.01 -12.49 -1.88
N PHE A 19 -6.42 -11.48 -1.24
CA PHE A 19 -4.98 -11.40 -0.96
C PHE A 19 -4.76 -11.78 0.50
N SER A 20 -3.92 -12.78 0.77
CA SER A 20 -3.63 -13.25 2.12
C SER A 20 -2.17 -13.03 2.50
N MET A 21 -1.95 -12.69 3.77
CA MET A 21 -0.64 -12.68 4.42
C MET A 21 -0.46 -13.88 5.34
N GLU A 22 -1.43 -14.81 5.42
CA GLU A 22 -1.29 -16.02 6.25
C GLU A 22 -0.16 -16.92 5.75
N VAL A 23 0.50 -17.56 6.69
CA VAL A 23 1.58 -18.52 6.41
C VAL A 23 1.01 -19.79 5.77
N GLY A 24 1.53 -20.16 4.61
CA GLY A 24 1.14 -21.38 3.90
C GLY A 24 1.53 -22.64 4.66
N GLU A 25 0.60 -23.59 4.73
CA GLU A 25 0.83 -24.87 5.41
C GLU A 25 1.93 -25.67 4.71
N GLY A 26 2.86 -26.22 5.50
CA GLY A 26 3.94 -27.05 4.99
C GLY A 26 5.18 -26.31 4.47
N ILE A 27 5.17 -24.96 4.41
CA ILE A 27 6.35 -24.18 4.05
C ILE A 27 7.23 -23.99 5.28
N VAL A 28 8.43 -24.55 5.27
CA VAL A 28 9.39 -24.48 6.39
C VAL A 28 10.54 -23.50 6.16
N GLU A 29 10.73 -23.03 4.91
CA GLU A 29 11.81 -22.11 4.55
C GLU A 29 11.58 -20.73 5.20
N TYR A 30 12.64 -20.14 5.75
CA TYR A 30 12.66 -18.76 6.31
C TYR A 30 11.53 -18.44 7.30
N THR A 31 10.99 -19.44 8.01
CA THR A 31 9.87 -19.22 8.94
C THR A 31 10.24 -18.24 10.05
N LYS A 32 11.45 -18.34 10.62
CA LYS A 32 11.87 -17.45 11.71
C LYS A 32 12.07 -16.00 11.24
N GLU A 33 12.65 -15.82 10.07
CA GLU A 33 13.04 -14.53 9.53
C GLU A 33 11.83 -13.78 8.93
N ASN A 34 10.96 -14.51 8.22
CA ASN A 34 9.95 -13.92 7.34
C ASN A 34 8.53 -13.96 7.90
N THR A 35 8.32 -14.48 9.11
CA THR A 35 6.96 -14.57 9.70
C THR A 35 6.84 -13.81 11.02
N ILE A 36 5.62 -13.48 11.37
CA ILE A 36 5.21 -12.86 12.63
C ILE A 36 4.03 -13.64 13.17
N SER A 37 4.06 -13.98 14.47
CA SER A 37 2.96 -14.66 15.15
C SER A 37 2.20 -13.72 16.08
N SER A 38 0.89 -13.77 16.04
CA SER A 38 0.00 -13.09 16.98
C SER A 38 -1.31 -13.84 17.12
N ARG A 39 -1.76 -14.12 18.36
CA ARG A 39 -3.02 -14.84 18.65
C ARG A 39 -3.14 -16.18 17.94
N ASP A 40 -2.07 -16.96 17.89
CA ASP A 40 -2.02 -18.25 17.17
C ASP A 40 -2.26 -18.13 15.64
N ILE A 41 -2.15 -16.92 15.09
CA ILE A 41 -2.16 -16.67 13.67
C ILE A 41 -0.75 -16.26 13.24
N ASP A 42 -0.20 -17.02 12.30
CA ASP A 42 1.09 -16.73 11.69
C ASP A 42 0.89 -16.04 10.34
N VAL A 43 1.56 -14.91 10.14
CA VAL A 43 1.54 -14.16 8.87
C VAL A 43 2.95 -13.87 8.40
N VAL A 44 3.09 -13.67 7.10
CA VAL A 44 4.35 -13.26 6.49
C VAL A 44 4.61 -11.75 6.74
N LYS A 45 5.89 -11.38 6.89
CA LYS A 45 6.33 -9.98 7.06
C LYS A 45 6.24 -9.17 5.78
N SER A 46 6.43 -9.82 4.62
CA SER A 46 6.34 -9.14 3.33
C SER A 46 5.66 -10.02 2.29
N SER A 47 5.05 -9.38 1.28
CA SER A 47 4.52 -10.05 0.10
C SER A 47 4.82 -9.24 -1.15
N PHE A 48 5.10 -9.94 -2.25
CA PHE A 48 5.51 -9.35 -3.52
C PHE A 48 4.54 -9.77 -4.62
N ILE A 49 3.97 -8.78 -5.31
CA ILE A 49 2.97 -8.96 -6.36
C ILE A 49 3.65 -8.75 -7.71
N PHE A 50 3.75 -9.82 -8.49
CA PHE A 50 4.34 -9.86 -9.83
C PHE A 50 3.28 -9.88 -10.91
N GLY A 51 3.69 -9.62 -12.15
CA GLY A 51 2.83 -9.72 -13.34
C GLY A 51 3.30 -8.79 -14.45
N GLY A 52 2.81 -9.02 -15.65
CA GLY A 52 3.12 -8.21 -16.83
C GLY A 52 2.70 -6.74 -16.69
N ASN A 53 3.15 -5.90 -17.64
CA ASN A 53 2.68 -4.50 -17.70
C ASN A 53 1.16 -4.45 -17.91
N ALA A 54 0.50 -3.54 -17.18
CA ALA A 54 -0.95 -3.36 -17.22
C ALA A 54 -1.77 -4.60 -16.77
N SER A 55 -1.18 -5.61 -16.13
CA SER A 55 -1.91 -6.77 -15.59
C SER A 55 -2.88 -6.40 -14.46
N GLY A 56 -2.61 -5.34 -13.71
CA GLY A 56 -3.46 -4.90 -12.60
C GLY A 56 -2.78 -4.92 -11.23
N LYS A 57 -1.46 -5.10 -11.13
CA LYS A 57 -0.71 -5.08 -9.85
C LYS A 57 -1.02 -3.85 -9.02
N SER A 58 -0.89 -2.66 -9.58
CA SER A 58 -1.20 -1.39 -8.90
C SER A 58 -2.67 -1.28 -8.47
N ASN A 59 -3.58 -2.03 -9.11
CA ASN A 59 -5.00 -2.02 -8.75
C ASN A 59 -5.26 -2.72 -7.42
N VAL A 60 -4.38 -3.65 -6.99
CA VAL A 60 -4.44 -4.24 -5.63
C VAL A 60 -4.15 -3.15 -4.59
N ILE A 61 -3.07 -2.37 -4.79
CA ILE A 61 -2.75 -1.24 -3.89
C ILE A 61 -3.88 -0.19 -3.92
N ARG A 62 -4.47 0.04 -5.11
CA ARG A 62 -5.60 0.97 -5.29
C ARG A 62 -6.85 0.53 -4.54
N ALA A 63 -7.11 -0.77 -4.42
CA ALA A 63 -8.20 -1.30 -3.62
C ALA A 63 -8.05 -0.94 -2.13
N PHE A 64 -6.84 -1.08 -1.56
CA PHE A 64 -6.54 -0.61 -0.20
C PHE A 64 -6.72 0.91 -0.05
N GLN A 65 -6.24 1.69 -1.03
CA GLN A 65 -6.40 3.15 -1.02
C GLN A 65 -7.87 3.56 -0.99
N LEU A 66 -8.70 2.91 -1.82
CA LEU A 66 -10.12 3.20 -1.93
C LEU A 66 -10.85 2.88 -0.62
N LEU A 67 -10.66 1.68 -0.07
CA LEU A 67 -11.26 1.29 1.21
C LEU A 67 -10.83 2.26 2.33
N ARG A 68 -9.53 2.54 2.43
CA ARG A 68 -9.00 3.48 3.42
C ARG A 68 -9.62 4.87 3.28
N ALA A 69 -9.75 5.38 2.05
CA ALA A 69 -10.34 6.70 1.80
C ALA A 69 -11.79 6.77 2.25
N ILE A 70 -12.60 5.75 1.95
CA ILE A 70 -14.00 5.66 2.38
C ILE A 70 -14.12 5.70 3.91
N ILE A 71 -13.31 4.90 4.60
CA ILE A 71 -13.35 4.80 6.06
C ILE A 71 -12.85 6.08 6.73
N VAL A 72 -11.72 6.63 6.25
CA VAL A 72 -11.04 7.74 6.94
C VAL A 72 -11.73 9.07 6.71
N HIS A 73 -12.26 9.31 5.51
CA HIS A 73 -12.91 10.59 5.21
C HIS A 73 -14.41 10.58 5.49
N GLY A 74 -15.06 9.40 5.38
CA GLY A 74 -16.52 9.31 5.48
C GLY A 74 -17.21 10.16 4.42
N THR A 75 -18.43 10.61 4.72
CA THR A 75 -19.20 11.58 3.93
C THR A 75 -19.70 12.71 4.79
N SER A 76 -19.73 13.93 4.26
CA SER A 76 -20.18 15.14 4.95
C SER A 76 -21.66 15.47 4.73
N SER A 77 -22.25 14.99 3.63
CA SER A 77 -23.65 15.23 3.25
C SER A 77 -24.25 14.04 2.51
N GLU A 78 -25.59 14.00 2.40
CA GLU A 78 -26.31 13.00 1.61
C GLU A 78 -26.07 13.15 0.09
N LEU A 79 -25.66 14.33 -0.37
CA LEU A 79 -25.39 14.61 -1.77
C LEU A 79 -23.97 14.19 -2.20
N GLU A 80 -23.11 13.89 -1.25
CA GLU A 80 -21.75 13.46 -1.51
C GLU A 80 -21.73 12.00 -1.97
N ALA A 81 -21.22 11.75 -3.16
CA ALA A 81 -21.04 10.39 -3.64
C ALA A 81 -19.88 9.68 -2.94
N LEU A 82 -20.07 8.42 -2.60
CA LEU A 82 -18.96 7.55 -2.18
C LEU A 82 -18.00 7.34 -3.37
N PRO A 83 -16.70 7.31 -3.14
CA PRO A 83 -15.75 7.05 -4.21
C PRO A 83 -15.90 5.59 -4.70
N VAL A 84 -16.12 5.43 -5.99
CA VAL A 84 -16.18 4.14 -6.69
C VAL A 84 -15.14 4.13 -7.81
N ASP A 85 -14.57 2.94 -8.06
CA ASP A 85 -13.62 2.73 -9.16
C ASP A 85 -13.92 1.36 -9.79
N SER A 86 -15.17 1.17 -10.23
CA SER A 86 -15.72 -0.10 -10.67
C SER A 86 -15.11 -0.61 -11.97
N PHE A 87 -15.17 -1.94 -12.18
CA PHE A 87 -14.71 -2.60 -13.40
C PHE A 87 -15.40 -1.98 -14.64
N ALA A 88 -14.59 -1.56 -15.62
CA ALA A 88 -15.03 -0.98 -16.89
C ALA A 88 -15.98 0.22 -16.73
N ASN A 89 -15.92 0.99 -15.64
CA ASN A 89 -16.88 2.03 -15.27
C ASN A 89 -18.34 1.53 -15.29
N GLY A 90 -18.52 0.23 -15.03
CA GLY A 90 -19.79 -0.43 -15.03
C GLY A 90 -20.62 -0.19 -13.78
N GLU A 91 -21.85 -0.66 -13.81
CA GLU A 91 -22.74 -0.69 -12.67
C GLU A 91 -22.42 -1.89 -11.75
N GLY A 92 -22.91 -1.83 -10.53
CA GLY A 92 -22.80 -2.88 -9.52
C GLY A 92 -22.00 -2.44 -8.31
N ASN A 93 -22.22 -3.18 -7.23
CA ASN A 93 -21.62 -2.85 -5.95
C ASN A 93 -20.13 -3.17 -5.93
N THR A 94 -19.39 -2.36 -5.21
CA THR A 94 -18.02 -2.65 -4.80
C THR A 94 -18.07 -3.33 -3.44
N TYR A 95 -17.32 -4.43 -3.30
CA TYR A 95 -17.25 -5.19 -2.05
C TYR A 95 -15.84 -5.23 -1.52
N PHE A 96 -15.72 -5.10 -0.20
CA PHE A 96 -14.51 -5.28 0.58
C PHE A 96 -14.74 -6.16 1.80
N LYS A 97 -13.76 -7.00 2.11
CA LYS A 97 -13.62 -7.67 3.40
C LYS A 97 -12.17 -7.64 3.82
N ILE A 98 -11.87 -7.25 5.05
CA ILE A 98 -10.51 -7.18 5.55
C ILE A 98 -10.42 -7.73 6.97
N GLN A 99 -9.41 -8.57 7.21
CA GLN A 99 -9.11 -9.12 8.52
C GLN A 99 -7.75 -8.63 9.00
N PHE A 100 -7.71 -8.14 10.23
CA PHE A 100 -6.47 -7.60 10.80
C PHE A 100 -6.45 -7.71 12.33
N ILE A 101 -5.25 -7.66 12.89
CA ILE A 101 -5.04 -7.60 14.35
C ILE A 101 -4.56 -6.19 14.72
N LYS A 102 -5.21 -5.60 15.72
CA LYS A 102 -4.82 -4.33 16.34
C LYS A 102 -4.87 -4.48 17.86
N ASN A 103 -3.78 -4.11 18.56
CA ASN A 103 -3.65 -4.20 20.03
C ASN A 103 -4.04 -5.58 20.60
N GLY A 104 -3.77 -6.66 19.87
CA GLY A 104 -4.14 -8.03 20.27
C GLY A 104 -5.59 -8.40 20.00
N ASN A 105 -6.42 -7.53 19.42
CA ASN A 105 -7.79 -7.84 19.00
C ASN A 105 -7.84 -8.20 17.50
N LEU A 106 -8.55 -9.28 17.20
CA LEU A 106 -8.83 -9.70 15.82
C LEU A 106 -10.09 -8.97 15.32
N TYR A 107 -9.94 -8.23 14.24
CA TYR A 107 -11.02 -7.52 13.56
C TYR A 107 -11.33 -8.13 12.21
N CYS A 108 -12.62 -8.20 11.86
CA CYS A 108 -13.10 -8.43 10.51
C CYS A 108 -14.06 -7.29 10.15
N TYR A 109 -13.74 -6.55 9.09
CA TYR A 109 -14.58 -5.48 8.57
C TYR A 109 -15.02 -5.83 7.16
N GLU A 110 -16.32 -5.70 6.89
CA GLU A 110 -16.97 -5.95 5.60
C GLU A 110 -17.76 -4.73 5.16
N LEU A 111 -17.71 -4.43 3.85
CA LEU A 111 -18.40 -3.29 3.24
C LEU A 111 -18.85 -3.64 1.82
N ASP A 112 -20.15 -3.55 1.56
CA ASP A 112 -20.76 -3.60 0.24
C ASP A 112 -21.48 -2.28 -0.03
N TYR A 113 -21.15 -1.60 -1.12
CA TYR A 113 -21.64 -0.25 -1.39
C TYR A 113 -21.66 0.08 -2.88
N ASP A 114 -22.45 1.09 -3.24
CA ASP A 114 -22.41 1.80 -4.50
C ASP A 114 -22.10 3.30 -4.30
N ALA A 115 -22.15 4.09 -5.36
CA ALA A 115 -21.84 5.53 -5.29
C ALA A 115 -22.76 6.33 -4.36
N HIS A 116 -23.94 5.81 -4.02
CA HIS A 116 -24.99 6.56 -3.33
C HIS A 116 -25.36 5.98 -1.96
N SER A 117 -25.09 4.68 -1.75
CA SER A 117 -25.52 3.98 -0.54
C SER A 117 -24.57 2.85 -0.13
N ILE A 118 -24.59 2.58 1.17
CA ILE A 118 -23.97 1.41 1.76
C ILE A 118 -25.09 0.36 1.94
N ASN A 119 -24.93 -0.79 1.26
CA ASN A 119 -25.90 -1.87 1.25
C ASN A 119 -25.67 -2.82 2.43
N GLU A 120 -24.40 -3.16 2.68
CA GLU A 120 -24.01 -3.97 3.84
C GLU A 120 -22.74 -3.41 4.46
N GLU A 121 -22.68 -3.37 5.79
CA GLU A 121 -21.49 -3.00 6.53
C GLU A 121 -21.45 -3.73 7.86
N ARG A 122 -20.35 -4.38 8.17
CA ARG A 122 -20.20 -5.15 9.41
C ARG A 122 -18.82 -4.99 10.01
N LEU A 123 -18.78 -4.85 11.34
CA LEU A 123 -17.56 -4.93 12.14
C LEU A 123 -17.70 -6.02 13.19
N ILE A 124 -16.76 -6.95 13.18
CA ILE A 124 -16.64 -8.02 14.16
C ILE A 124 -15.30 -7.84 14.88
N MET A 125 -15.29 -8.01 16.20
CA MET A 125 -14.08 -8.03 17.03
C MET A 125 -14.09 -9.29 17.90
N ASN A 126 -13.08 -10.17 17.77
CA ASN A 126 -12.96 -11.40 18.56
C ASN A 126 -14.27 -12.21 18.55
N ASP A 127 -14.82 -12.47 17.36
CA ASP A 127 -16.10 -13.17 17.10
C ASP A 127 -17.37 -12.45 17.59
N ASN A 128 -17.26 -11.29 18.21
CA ASN A 128 -18.40 -10.49 18.62
C ASN A 128 -18.75 -9.43 17.57
N ILE A 129 -20.00 -9.39 17.17
CA ILE A 129 -20.52 -8.36 16.26
C ILE A 129 -20.61 -7.04 17.02
N ILE A 130 -19.80 -6.07 16.62
CA ILE A 130 -19.83 -4.70 17.16
C ILE A 130 -20.98 -3.94 16.55
N PHE A 131 -21.09 -4.01 15.22
CA PHE A 131 -22.26 -3.52 14.50
C PHE A 131 -22.49 -4.33 13.22
N ASN A 132 -23.74 -4.33 12.75
CA ASN A 132 -24.12 -4.89 11.46
C ASN A 132 -25.20 -4.02 10.82
N ARG A 133 -24.99 -3.63 9.58
CA ARG A 133 -25.92 -2.86 8.76
C ARG A 133 -26.24 -3.66 7.51
N THR A 134 -27.52 -3.79 7.21
CA THR A 134 -28.05 -4.29 5.94
C THR A 134 -29.05 -3.28 5.40
N VAL A 135 -29.59 -3.52 4.21
CA VAL A 135 -30.64 -2.68 3.62
C VAL A 135 -31.86 -2.60 4.55
N ASP A 136 -32.21 -3.72 5.23
CA ASP A 136 -33.45 -3.85 6.01
C ASP A 136 -33.28 -3.50 7.48
N ASP A 137 -32.10 -3.74 8.07
CA ASP A 137 -31.88 -3.57 9.50
C ASP A 137 -30.47 -3.07 9.84
N ILE A 138 -30.38 -2.39 10.99
CA ILE A 138 -29.11 -1.87 11.51
C ILE A 138 -29.01 -2.24 12.99
N ILE A 139 -28.04 -3.08 13.32
CA ILE A 139 -27.60 -3.37 14.69
C ILE A 139 -26.45 -2.42 15.02
N MET A 140 -26.63 -1.61 16.05
CA MET A 140 -25.64 -0.61 16.51
C MET A 140 -25.24 -0.88 17.95
N PRO A 141 -24.03 -0.49 18.37
CA PRO A 141 -23.61 -0.45 19.77
C PRO A 141 -24.64 0.30 20.64
N SER A 142 -24.87 -0.20 21.86
CA SER A 142 -25.87 0.37 22.78
C SER A 142 -25.64 1.85 23.05
N SER A 143 -24.38 2.31 23.09
CA SER A 143 -23.99 3.70 23.33
C SER A 143 -24.47 4.68 22.26
N ILE A 144 -24.68 4.22 21.03
CA ILE A 144 -25.09 5.06 19.89
C ILE A 144 -26.41 4.64 19.26
N LYS A 145 -27.11 3.66 19.85
CA LYS A 145 -28.36 3.12 19.30
C LYS A 145 -29.45 4.21 19.12
N GLY A 146 -29.49 5.20 20.01
CA GLY A 146 -30.39 6.35 19.91
C GLY A 146 -30.11 7.31 18.76
N LEU A 147 -28.95 7.19 18.12
CA LEU A 147 -28.50 8.03 17.00
C LEU A 147 -28.77 7.40 15.63
N LYS A 148 -29.49 6.26 15.57
CA LYS A 148 -29.78 5.54 14.30
C LYS A 148 -30.34 6.47 13.23
N GLY A 149 -31.23 7.41 13.58
CA GLY A 149 -31.83 8.36 12.66
C GLY A 149 -30.89 9.46 12.12
N ALA A 150 -29.68 9.59 12.69
CA ALA A 150 -28.68 10.54 12.23
C ALA A 150 -27.67 9.91 11.24
N LEU A 151 -27.68 8.58 11.10
CA LEU A 151 -26.81 7.87 10.16
C LEU A 151 -27.40 8.01 8.74
N ARG A 152 -26.61 8.55 7.81
CA ARG A 152 -26.98 8.70 6.40
C ARG A 152 -26.79 7.40 5.61
N ALA A 153 -27.50 7.28 4.47
CA ALA A 153 -27.40 6.12 3.59
C ALA A 153 -25.98 5.91 3.03
N ASN A 154 -25.30 7.00 2.70
CA ASN A 154 -23.93 7.03 2.14
C ASN A 154 -22.82 7.21 3.18
N GLN A 155 -23.13 7.16 4.48
CA GLN A 155 -22.11 7.33 5.52
C GLN A 155 -21.67 5.98 6.09
N PRO A 156 -20.34 5.66 6.09
CA PRO A 156 -19.85 4.46 6.75
C PRO A 156 -20.18 4.44 8.24
N LEU A 157 -20.76 3.34 8.71
CA LEU A 157 -21.11 3.17 10.13
C LEU A 157 -19.85 3.12 11.00
N LEU A 158 -18.73 2.60 10.47
CA LEU A 158 -17.44 2.64 11.16
C LEU A 158 -17.00 4.09 11.43
N PHE A 159 -17.08 4.97 10.41
CA PHE A 159 -16.79 6.39 10.56
C PHE A 159 -17.74 7.07 11.54
N PHE A 160 -19.04 6.76 11.46
CA PHE A 160 -20.05 7.30 12.37
C PHE A 160 -19.83 6.85 13.82
N ALA A 161 -19.58 5.56 14.04
CA ALA A 161 -19.37 4.98 15.36
C ALA A 161 -18.10 5.52 16.05
N GLN A 162 -16.98 5.61 15.31
CA GLN A 162 -15.74 6.19 15.85
C GLN A 162 -15.92 7.67 16.21
N SER A 163 -16.67 8.44 15.39
CA SER A 163 -16.97 9.86 15.66
C SER A 163 -17.84 10.06 16.89
N ASN A 164 -18.57 9.02 17.30
CA ASN A 164 -19.38 8.99 18.51
C ASN A 164 -18.73 8.20 19.66
N ASN A 165 -17.40 8.04 19.63
CA ASN A 165 -16.57 7.45 20.69
C ASN A 165 -16.92 5.99 21.05
N VAL A 166 -17.33 5.16 20.08
CA VAL A 166 -17.42 3.71 20.27
C VAL A 166 -16.00 3.14 20.28
N PRO A 167 -15.53 2.54 21.38
CA PRO A 167 -14.10 2.19 21.53
C PRO A 167 -13.59 1.22 20.47
N GLU A 168 -14.35 0.17 20.18
CA GLU A 168 -13.99 -0.87 19.20
C GLU A 168 -13.95 -0.31 17.77
N ALA A 169 -14.90 0.57 17.43
CA ALA A 169 -14.90 1.27 16.16
C ALA A 169 -13.74 2.26 16.03
N LYS A 170 -13.40 2.96 17.12
CA LYS A 170 -12.26 3.87 17.16
C LYS A 170 -10.94 3.13 16.95
N GLU A 171 -10.73 2.01 17.62
CA GLU A 171 -9.53 1.18 17.46
C GLU A 171 -9.39 0.66 16.03
N SER A 172 -10.49 0.14 15.44
CA SER A 172 -10.54 -0.27 14.04
C SER A 172 -10.24 0.88 13.08
N TYR A 173 -10.87 2.05 13.27
CA TYR A 173 -10.63 3.25 12.47
C TYR A 173 -9.17 3.71 12.54
N GLU A 174 -8.55 3.72 13.72
CA GLU A 174 -7.15 4.08 13.92
C GLU A 174 -6.22 3.17 13.12
N TRP A 175 -6.54 1.88 12.98
CA TRP A 175 -5.77 0.99 12.12
C TRP A 175 -5.78 1.45 10.67
N PHE A 176 -6.95 1.80 10.10
CA PHE A 176 -7.02 2.35 8.73
C PHE A 176 -6.34 3.70 8.60
N ALA A 177 -6.54 4.60 9.56
CA ALA A 177 -6.07 5.97 9.48
C ALA A 177 -4.55 6.10 9.69
N GLN A 178 -3.99 5.33 10.62
CA GLN A 178 -2.63 5.53 11.11
C GLN A 178 -1.68 4.38 10.79
N ASP A 179 -2.17 3.12 10.69
CA ASP A 179 -1.30 1.96 10.56
C ASP A 179 -1.11 1.51 9.11
N ILE A 180 -1.98 1.94 8.17
CA ILE A 180 -1.79 1.70 6.74
C ILE A 180 -1.06 2.90 6.13
N LEU A 181 0.16 2.67 5.66
CA LEU A 181 1.00 3.66 5.00
C LEU A 181 1.16 3.26 3.53
N ILE A 182 0.70 4.12 2.62
CA ILE A 182 0.69 3.82 1.19
C ILE A 182 1.66 4.74 0.48
N LEU A 183 2.64 4.14 -0.19
CA LEU A 183 3.61 4.81 -1.02
C LEU A 183 3.35 4.45 -2.49
N GLY A 184 2.71 5.37 -3.20
CA GLY A 184 2.69 5.33 -4.66
C GLY A 184 3.88 6.14 -5.19
N LEU A 185 4.69 5.58 -6.06
CA LEU A 185 5.84 6.27 -6.64
C LEU A 185 5.46 7.29 -7.72
N GLY A 186 4.18 7.59 -7.88
CA GLY A 186 3.69 8.64 -8.76
C GLY A 186 4.16 10.04 -8.32
N HIS A 187 4.41 10.93 -9.29
CA HIS A 187 4.94 12.28 -9.08
C HIS A 187 4.22 13.09 -7.96
N ASN A 188 2.91 12.89 -7.79
CA ASN A 188 2.08 13.68 -6.87
C ASN A 188 2.25 13.29 -5.39
N VAL A 189 2.65 12.06 -5.07
CA VAL A 189 2.80 11.61 -3.68
C VAL A 189 4.08 12.14 -3.07
N LEU A 190 5.16 12.22 -3.85
CA LEU A 190 6.46 12.73 -3.41
C LEU A 190 6.50 14.27 -3.29
N CYS A 191 5.41 14.98 -3.62
CA CYS A 191 5.32 16.44 -3.53
C CYS A 191 4.57 16.94 -2.29
N ASN A 192 4.10 16.04 -1.41
CA ASN A 192 3.39 16.45 -0.20
C ASN A 192 4.38 16.84 0.90
N GLN A 193 4.43 18.11 1.21
CA GLN A 193 5.37 18.71 2.20
C GLN A 193 5.08 18.32 3.64
N GLU A 194 3.84 17.91 3.97
CA GLU A 194 3.50 17.35 5.29
C GLU A 194 4.32 16.08 5.61
N LEU A 195 4.82 15.39 4.57
CA LEU A 195 5.68 14.23 4.72
C LEU A 195 7.02 14.55 5.41
N PHE A 196 7.47 15.81 5.38
CA PHE A 196 8.73 16.21 6.01
C PHE A 196 8.58 16.62 7.47
N LYS A 197 7.36 16.74 7.96
CA LYS A 197 7.06 17.13 9.34
C LYS A 197 7.77 16.27 10.40
N PRO A 198 7.83 14.92 10.26
CA PRO A 198 8.58 14.09 11.19
C PRO A 198 10.08 14.44 11.24
N LEU A 199 10.70 14.71 10.10
CA LEU A 199 12.11 15.12 10.05
C LEU A 199 12.34 16.52 10.65
N TYR A 200 11.38 17.42 10.51
CA TYR A 200 11.45 18.78 11.05
C TYR A 200 11.30 18.79 12.56
N THR A 201 10.40 17.96 13.11
CA THR A 201 10.06 17.94 14.55
C THR A 201 10.95 16.99 15.35
N ASN A 202 11.61 16.01 14.71
CA ASN A 202 12.43 14.99 15.36
C ASN A 202 13.86 14.98 14.80
N PRO A 203 14.82 15.71 15.46
CA PRO A 203 16.22 15.76 15.04
C PRO A 203 16.93 14.39 15.06
N ASP A 204 16.57 13.49 15.98
CA ASP A 204 17.13 12.14 16.07
C ASP A 204 16.74 11.30 14.83
N LEU A 205 15.48 11.40 14.41
CA LEU A 205 15.02 10.76 13.16
C LEU A 205 15.77 11.33 11.95
N LYS A 206 15.94 12.65 11.87
CA LYS A 206 16.69 13.30 10.79
C LYS A 206 18.12 12.76 10.71
N GLU A 207 18.81 12.64 11.85
CA GLU A 207 20.17 12.11 11.90
C GLU A 207 20.25 10.65 11.44
N LYS A 208 19.32 9.81 11.90
CA LYS A 208 19.21 8.40 11.47
C LYS A 208 18.96 8.27 9.98
N VAL A 209 18.04 9.06 9.42
CA VAL A 209 17.74 9.09 7.98
C VAL A 209 18.97 9.52 7.19
N LEU A 210 19.65 10.58 7.62
CA LEU A 210 20.90 11.04 6.97
C LEU A 210 21.98 9.96 7.01
N TYR A 211 22.13 9.28 8.15
CA TYR A 211 23.08 8.16 8.28
C TYR A 211 22.72 7.00 7.35
N PHE A 212 21.44 6.65 7.25
CA PHE A 212 20.94 5.62 6.34
C PHE A 212 21.27 5.96 4.88
N LEU A 213 20.99 7.20 4.44
CA LEU A 213 21.29 7.65 3.07
C LEU A 213 22.79 7.59 2.78
N LYS A 214 23.64 7.99 3.72
CA LYS A 214 25.11 7.86 3.60
C LYS A 214 25.57 6.40 3.51
N ALA A 215 24.93 5.50 4.26
CA ALA A 215 25.29 4.08 4.28
C ALA A 215 24.99 3.38 2.94
N VAL A 216 24.04 3.91 2.16
CA VAL A 216 23.68 3.39 0.84
C VAL A 216 24.30 4.22 -0.32
N ASP A 217 25.42 4.87 -0.07
CA ASP A 217 26.26 5.56 -1.06
C ASP A 217 25.68 6.87 -1.62
N PHE A 218 24.84 7.56 -0.82
CA PHE A 218 24.41 8.90 -1.16
C PHE A 218 25.36 9.94 -0.51
N HIS A 219 26.03 10.74 -1.31
CA HIS A 219 27.03 11.74 -0.85
C HIS A 219 26.38 13.01 -0.29
N ILE A 220 25.26 12.87 0.41
CA ILE A 220 24.53 13.96 1.04
C ILE A 220 25.26 14.34 2.35
N LYS A 221 25.63 15.61 2.50
CA LYS A 221 26.28 16.13 3.71
C LYS A 221 25.27 16.33 4.84
N ASP A 222 24.15 16.99 4.54
CA ASP A 222 23.07 17.28 5.49
C ASP A 222 21.73 17.40 4.76
N ILE A 223 20.63 17.28 5.52
CA ILE A 223 19.26 17.55 5.09
C ILE A 223 18.81 18.84 5.81
N LYS A 224 18.53 19.90 5.05
CA LYS A 224 18.03 21.16 5.58
C LYS A 224 16.54 21.24 5.41
N ILE A 225 15.82 21.53 6.49
CA ILE A 225 14.38 21.72 6.45
C ILE A 225 14.08 23.08 7.05
N GLN A 226 13.38 23.91 6.30
CA GLN A 226 13.01 25.26 6.68
C GLN A 226 11.53 25.48 6.52
N GLU A 227 10.91 26.13 7.47
CA GLU A 227 9.53 26.60 7.37
C GLU A 227 9.49 27.90 6.55
N SER A 228 8.69 27.90 5.50
CA SER A 228 8.46 29.07 4.65
C SER A 228 6.98 29.44 4.67
N PHE A 229 6.69 30.72 4.62
CA PHE A 229 5.32 31.24 4.64
C PHE A 229 4.97 31.77 3.25
N ILE A 230 4.02 31.15 2.58
CA ILE A 230 3.61 31.49 1.22
C ILE A 230 2.18 32.05 1.24
N PRO A 231 1.90 33.18 0.57
CA PRO A 231 0.53 33.70 0.44
C PRO A 231 -0.39 32.72 -0.28
N ILE A 232 -1.58 32.44 0.29
CA ILE A 232 -2.56 31.50 -0.29
C ILE A 232 -3.14 32.03 -1.61
N GLN A 233 -3.22 33.36 -1.76
CA GLN A 233 -3.60 34.07 -2.99
C GLN A 233 -2.83 35.39 -3.08
N GLU A 234 -2.55 35.86 -4.29
CA GLU A 234 -1.78 37.10 -4.52
C GLU A 234 -2.33 38.37 -3.79
N ASN A 235 -3.56 38.33 -3.30
CA ASN A 235 -4.22 39.46 -2.59
C ASN A 235 -4.67 39.14 -1.18
N ASN A 236 -4.27 38.03 -0.56
CA ASN A 236 -4.74 37.65 0.77
C ASN A 236 -3.59 37.69 1.80
N GLN A 237 -3.85 38.29 2.97
CA GLN A 237 -2.89 38.31 4.10
C GLN A 237 -2.75 36.95 4.83
N ASN A 238 -3.47 35.93 4.38
CA ASN A 238 -3.35 34.59 4.95
C ASN A 238 -2.12 33.89 4.34
N LEU A 239 -1.17 33.58 5.20
CA LEU A 239 0.05 32.83 4.87
C LEU A 239 -0.19 31.34 5.18
N GLU A 240 0.17 30.48 4.25
CA GLU A 240 0.26 29.04 4.47
C GLU A 240 1.71 28.71 4.83
N SER A 241 1.90 28.00 5.95
CA SER A 241 3.21 27.48 6.33
C SER A 241 3.55 26.26 5.47
N ARG A 242 4.72 26.27 4.85
CA ARG A 242 5.23 25.17 4.06
C ARG A 242 6.63 24.79 4.51
N LEU A 243 6.87 23.47 4.59
CA LEU A 243 8.21 22.92 4.84
C LEU A 243 8.96 22.76 3.51
N LEU A 244 10.09 23.45 3.39
CA LEU A 244 11.02 23.31 2.28
C LEU A 244 12.18 22.41 2.70
N LEU A 245 12.41 21.33 1.95
CA LEU A 245 13.51 20.41 2.17
C LEU A 245 14.59 20.60 1.10
N GLN A 246 15.84 20.70 1.53
CA GLN A 246 17.01 20.80 0.68
C GLN A 246 18.07 19.79 1.13
N PHE A 247 18.77 19.21 0.16
CA PHE A 247 19.94 18.39 0.41
C PHE A 247 21.21 19.22 0.28
N GLU A 248 22.09 19.17 1.28
CA GLU A 248 23.39 19.81 1.24
C GLU A 248 24.47 18.84 0.76
N TYR A 249 25.27 19.29 -0.18
CA TYR A 249 26.40 18.56 -0.74
C TYR A 249 27.69 19.34 -0.51
N GLU A 250 28.82 18.65 -0.52
CA GLU A 250 30.13 19.26 -0.38
C GLU A 250 30.93 19.20 -1.69
N CYS A 251 31.49 20.33 -2.09
CA CYS A 251 32.38 20.42 -3.24
C CYS A 251 33.81 19.98 -2.85
N LYS A 252 34.63 19.58 -3.84
CA LYS A 252 36.04 19.22 -3.63
C LYS A 252 36.88 20.33 -3.01
N ASP A 253 36.48 21.58 -3.15
CA ASP A 253 37.13 22.76 -2.59
C ASP A 253 36.65 23.13 -1.18
N GLY A 254 35.82 22.27 -0.55
CA GLY A 254 35.27 22.47 0.79
C GLY A 254 34.07 23.41 0.87
N ARG A 255 33.61 23.97 -0.25
CA ARG A 255 32.35 24.72 -0.29
C ARG A 255 31.16 23.77 -0.28
N SER A 256 30.03 24.21 0.29
CA SER A 256 28.79 23.48 0.24
C SER A 256 27.79 24.14 -0.73
N PHE A 257 26.95 23.35 -1.35
CA PHE A 257 25.77 23.80 -2.13
C PHE A 257 24.55 22.99 -1.75
N THR A 258 23.38 23.52 -2.02
CA THR A 258 22.11 22.85 -1.74
C THR A 258 21.35 22.58 -3.03
N ILE A 259 20.62 21.47 -3.04
CA ILE A 259 19.66 21.09 -4.08
C ILE A 259 18.30 20.97 -3.43
N ASP A 260 17.29 21.62 -4.01
CA ASP A 260 15.93 21.52 -3.55
C ASP A 260 15.40 20.10 -3.76
N TYR A 261 14.55 19.63 -2.86
CA TYR A 261 13.95 18.29 -2.91
C TYR A 261 13.33 17.97 -4.27
N GLU A 262 12.61 18.93 -4.87
CA GLU A 262 11.95 18.77 -6.17
C GLU A 262 12.94 18.63 -7.34
N ALA A 263 14.14 19.19 -7.19
CA ALA A 263 15.21 19.12 -8.20
C ALA A 263 16.11 17.88 -8.04
N GLU A 264 15.94 17.15 -6.93
CA GLU A 264 16.70 15.93 -6.69
C GLU A 264 16.24 14.75 -7.56
N SER A 265 17.13 13.76 -7.67
CA SER A 265 16.82 12.51 -8.37
C SER A 265 15.63 11.81 -7.73
N ILE A 266 14.82 11.15 -8.55
CA ILE A 266 13.67 10.39 -8.07
C ILE A 266 14.10 9.28 -7.09
N SER A 267 15.25 8.64 -7.33
CA SER A 267 15.82 7.62 -6.45
C SER A 267 16.15 8.17 -5.07
N THR A 268 16.75 9.36 -4.98
CA THR A 268 17.05 10.04 -3.72
C THR A 268 15.77 10.33 -2.92
N ARG A 269 14.75 10.84 -3.61
CA ARG A 269 13.45 11.17 -3.00
C ARG A 269 12.73 9.93 -2.47
N ILE A 270 12.70 8.86 -3.26
CA ILE A 270 12.12 7.57 -2.87
C ILE A 270 12.84 7.03 -1.64
N LEU A 271 14.17 7.03 -1.65
CA LEU A 271 14.97 6.46 -0.58
C LEU A 271 14.87 7.28 0.71
N LEU A 272 14.85 8.61 0.61
CA LEU A 272 14.52 9.48 1.74
C LEU A 272 13.19 9.06 2.37
N PHE A 273 12.17 8.92 1.54
CA PHE A 273 10.82 8.59 2.01
C PHE A 273 10.75 7.20 2.66
N LEU A 274 11.31 6.18 2.01
CA LEU A 274 11.38 4.82 2.55
C LEU A 274 12.15 4.77 3.86
N SER A 275 13.30 5.44 3.95
CA SER A 275 14.09 5.50 5.18
C SER A 275 13.32 6.18 6.32
N MET A 276 12.61 7.27 6.05
CA MET A 276 11.73 7.91 7.03
C MET A 276 10.63 6.96 7.52
N MET A 277 9.90 6.33 6.59
CA MET A 277 8.81 5.41 6.93
C MET A 277 9.30 4.25 7.81
N ILE A 278 10.42 3.65 7.45
CA ILE A 278 11.00 2.52 8.18
C ILE A 278 11.49 2.97 9.57
N LEU A 279 12.29 4.04 9.63
CA LEU A 279 12.96 4.48 10.86
C LEU A 279 12.01 5.15 11.87
N ASP A 280 11.01 5.91 11.38
CA ASP A 280 10.01 6.55 12.25
C ASP A 280 9.03 5.52 12.84
N ASN A 281 8.82 4.39 12.15
CA ASN A 281 7.85 3.37 12.55
C ASN A 281 8.48 2.07 13.05
N HIS A 282 9.79 2.02 13.26
CA HIS A 282 10.52 0.78 13.60
C HIS A 282 9.97 0.03 14.82
N HIS A 283 9.26 0.70 15.74
CA HIS A 283 8.67 0.08 16.93
C HIS A 283 7.15 -0.07 16.86
N ASN A 284 6.54 0.22 15.70
CA ASN A 284 5.10 0.23 15.53
C ASN A 284 4.66 -0.85 14.52
N SER A 285 3.53 -1.51 14.81
CA SER A 285 2.89 -2.43 13.87
C SER A 285 2.25 -1.66 12.73
N LYS A 286 2.97 -1.48 11.62
CA LYS A 286 2.50 -0.75 10.43
C LYS A 286 2.42 -1.68 9.23
N LEU A 287 1.49 -1.40 8.34
CA LEU A 287 1.37 -2.00 7.02
C LEU A 287 1.82 -1.00 5.96
N PHE A 288 2.91 -1.32 5.27
CA PHE A 288 3.43 -0.54 4.15
C PHE A 288 2.97 -1.14 2.84
N LEU A 289 2.30 -0.34 2.03
CA LEU A 289 1.89 -0.68 0.68
C LEU A 289 2.72 0.14 -0.30
N ILE A 290 3.56 -0.51 -1.12
CA ILE A 290 4.53 0.15 -1.98
C ILE A 290 4.29 -0.29 -3.42
N ASP A 291 3.86 0.65 -4.27
CA ASP A 291 3.66 0.37 -5.69
C ASP A 291 4.97 0.56 -6.46
N ASP A 292 5.31 -0.42 -7.33
CA ASP A 292 6.54 -0.44 -8.15
C ASP A 292 7.83 -0.16 -7.35
N PHE A 293 8.01 -0.82 -6.18
CA PHE A 293 9.01 -0.46 -5.17
C PHE A 293 10.46 -0.53 -5.66
N ASP A 294 10.73 -1.32 -6.68
CA ASP A 294 12.04 -1.49 -7.32
C ASP A 294 12.29 -0.49 -8.47
N CYS A 295 11.25 0.22 -8.92
CA CYS A 295 11.41 1.26 -9.92
C CYS A 295 12.36 2.35 -9.43
N PHE A 296 13.32 2.73 -10.26
CA PHE A 296 14.31 3.76 -9.97
C PHE A 296 15.35 3.43 -8.87
N LEU A 297 15.34 2.21 -8.31
CA LEU A 297 16.32 1.78 -7.33
C LEU A 297 17.36 0.84 -7.97
N HIS A 298 18.60 1.02 -7.55
CA HIS A 298 19.67 0.09 -7.96
C HIS A 298 19.40 -1.31 -7.37
N PRO A 299 19.64 -2.43 -8.10
CA PRO A 299 19.38 -3.79 -7.60
C PRO A 299 19.97 -4.11 -6.23
N LYS A 300 21.16 -3.57 -5.91
CA LYS A 300 21.75 -3.72 -4.56
C LYS A 300 20.89 -3.07 -3.45
N LEU A 301 20.23 -1.94 -3.74
CA LEU A 301 19.31 -1.30 -2.78
C LEU A 301 18.04 -2.12 -2.59
N VAL A 302 17.50 -2.67 -3.68
CA VAL A 302 16.37 -3.59 -3.61
C VAL A 302 16.68 -4.75 -2.67
N ASN A 303 17.84 -5.40 -2.80
CA ASN A 303 18.27 -6.49 -1.91
C ASN A 303 18.41 -6.04 -0.44
N ILE A 304 18.89 -4.82 -0.19
CA ILE A 304 18.95 -4.28 1.19
C ILE A 304 17.54 -4.09 1.75
N LEU A 305 16.60 -3.56 0.96
CA LEU A 305 15.23 -3.37 1.37
C LEU A 305 14.53 -4.72 1.67
N LEU A 306 14.76 -5.76 0.85
CA LEU A 306 14.25 -7.10 1.11
C LEU A 306 14.75 -7.65 2.45
N ARG A 307 16.03 -7.43 2.79
CA ARG A 307 16.57 -7.82 4.10
C ARG A 307 15.97 -7.00 5.23
N ILE A 308 15.73 -5.72 5.03
CA ILE A 308 15.03 -4.88 6.00
C ILE A 308 13.60 -5.41 6.22
N PHE A 309 12.89 -5.75 5.16
CA PHE A 309 11.49 -6.22 5.25
C PHE A 309 11.37 -7.57 5.95
N ASN A 310 12.33 -8.44 5.79
CA ASN A 310 12.32 -9.80 6.32
C ASN A 310 13.29 -9.99 7.51
N GLU A 311 14.60 -10.07 7.23
CA GLU A 311 15.62 -10.46 8.21
C GLU A 311 15.78 -9.45 9.36
N TRP A 312 15.76 -8.14 9.06
CA TRP A 312 16.04 -7.06 10.03
C TRP A 312 14.78 -6.48 10.65
N ASN A 313 13.62 -6.97 10.24
CA ASN A 313 12.35 -6.56 10.79
C ASN A 313 12.03 -7.38 12.03
N ASP A 314 12.50 -6.93 13.20
CA ASP A 314 12.21 -7.53 14.50
C ASP A 314 10.86 -7.06 15.08
N THR A 315 10.11 -6.28 14.31
CA THR A 315 8.83 -5.70 14.71
C THR A 315 7.67 -6.34 13.96
N SER A 316 6.45 -5.93 14.27
CA SER A 316 5.23 -6.35 13.56
C SER A 316 4.95 -5.52 12.31
N MET A 317 5.96 -4.92 11.68
CA MET A 317 5.80 -4.23 10.39
C MET A 317 5.58 -5.25 9.27
N GLN A 318 4.63 -4.95 8.39
CA GLN A 318 4.35 -5.73 7.19
C GLN A 318 4.54 -4.88 5.94
N PHE A 319 5.01 -5.51 4.85
CA PHE A 319 5.26 -4.87 3.57
C PHE A 319 4.55 -5.61 2.45
N ILE A 320 3.77 -4.92 1.65
CA ILE A 320 3.18 -5.42 0.41
C ILE A 320 3.72 -4.54 -0.71
N ALA A 321 4.41 -5.14 -1.66
CA ALA A 321 5.03 -4.41 -2.75
C ALA A 321 4.65 -5.01 -4.11
N THR A 322 4.32 -4.14 -5.07
CA THR A 322 4.26 -4.56 -6.47
C THR A 322 5.63 -4.41 -7.12
N THR A 323 5.96 -5.29 -8.05
CA THR A 323 7.28 -5.32 -8.69
C THR A 323 7.23 -5.91 -10.10
N HIS A 324 8.19 -5.49 -10.93
CA HIS A 324 8.52 -6.11 -12.21
C HIS A 324 9.84 -6.90 -12.16
N ASN A 325 10.56 -6.82 -11.05
CA ASN A 325 11.89 -7.40 -10.91
C ASN A 325 11.81 -8.87 -10.48
N ILE A 326 11.91 -9.76 -11.44
CA ILE A 326 11.90 -11.22 -11.21
C ILE A 326 13.13 -11.72 -10.43
N ASP A 327 14.21 -10.93 -10.32
CA ASP A 327 15.39 -11.32 -9.53
C ASP A 327 15.07 -11.43 -8.03
N ILE A 328 13.97 -10.82 -7.59
CA ILE A 328 13.47 -10.98 -6.22
C ILE A 328 13.08 -12.43 -5.91
N LEU A 329 12.65 -13.21 -6.92
CA LEU A 329 12.34 -14.62 -6.76
C LEU A 329 13.57 -15.50 -6.45
N ASP A 330 14.79 -14.96 -6.60
CA ASP A 330 16.04 -15.60 -6.15
C ASP A 330 16.46 -15.15 -4.73
N ALA A 331 15.72 -14.22 -4.12
CA ALA A 331 16.00 -13.72 -2.79
C ALA A 331 15.55 -14.70 -1.69
N LEU A 332 15.85 -14.36 -0.43
CA LEU A 332 15.44 -15.14 0.75
C LEU A 332 13.97 -14.86 1.09
N ILE A 333 13.06 -15.33 0.22
CA ILE A 333 11.61 -15.23 0.38
C ILE A 333 10.95 -16.62 0.36
N ARG A 334 9.71 -16.70 0.81
CA ARG A 334 8.88 -17.90 0.87
C ARG A 334 7.90 -17.91 -0.31
N THR A 335 7.37 -19.07 -0.66
CA THR A 335 6.38 -19.17 -1.75
C THR A 335 5.06 -18.47 -1.43
N ASP A 336 4.63 -18.47 -0.16
CA ASP A 336 3.46 -17.74 0.31
C ASP A 336 3.62 -16.21 0.33
N GLN A 337 4.84 -15.71 0.13
CA GLN A 337 5.12 -14.28 -0.10
C GLN A 337 4.99 -13.85 -1.57
N VAL A 338 4.78 -14.79 -2.50
CA VAL A 338 4.78 -14.54 -3.95
C VAL A 338 3.37 -14.62 -4.51
N TRP A 339 2.92 -13.50 -5.07
CA TRP A 339 1.61 -13.34 -5.69
C TRP A 339 1.75 -12.96 -7.15
N PHE A 340 0.84 -13.43 -7.99
CA PHE A 340 0.77 -13.10 -9.39
C PHE A 340 -0.54 -12.41 -9.75
N VAL A 341 -0.45 -11.43 -10.64
CA VAL A 341 -1.61 -10.81 -11.28
C VAL A 341 -1.51 -11.05 -12.78
N ASP A 342 -2.50 -11.74 -13.31
CA ASP A 342 -2.69 -11.93 -14.73
C ASP A 342 -3.93 -11.20 -15.23
N LYS A 343 -3.96 -10.84 -16.50
CA LYS A 343 -5.08 -10.13 -17.12
C LYS A 343 -5.51 -10.80 -18.40
N SER A 344 -6.75 -11.23 -18.42
CA SER A 344 -7.38 -11.86 -19.57
C SER A 344 -7.47 -10.88 -20.76
N TYR A 345 -7.67 -11.43 -21.96
CA TYR A 345 -7.95 -10.66 -23.18
C TYR A 345 -9.12 -9.67 -23.01
N TYR A 346 -10.08 -10.01 -22.19
CA TYR A 346 -11.27 -9.17 -21.90
C TYR A 346 -11.03 -8.11 -20.83
N GLY A 347 -9.79 -7.92 -20.39
CA GLY A 347 -9.42 -6.88 -19.44
C GLY A 347 -9.71 -7.23 -17.96
N VAL A 348 -10.13 -8.45 -17.66
CA VAL A 348 -10.37 -8.91 -16.30
C VAL A 348 -9.07 -9.44 -15.70
N SER A 349 -8.69 -8.88 -14.56
CA SER A 349 -7.53 -9.34 -13.78
C SER A 349 -7.93 -10.42 -12.78
N THR A 350 -7.01 -11.36 -12.56
CA THR A 350 -7.04 -12.39 -11.50
C THR A 350 -5.82 -12.22 -10.61
N LEU A 351 -5.97 -12.54 -9.33
CA LEU A 351 -4.90 -12.52 -8.32
C LEU A 351 -4.80 -13.92 -7.70
N TYR A 352 -3.60 -14.47 -7.64
CA TYR A 352 -3.35 -15.81 -7.09
C TYR A 352 -1.94 -15.91 -6.52
N SER A 353 -1.76 -16.80 -5.54
CA SER A 353 -0.46 -17.08 -4.93
C SER A 353 0.28 -18.18 -5.66
N VAL A 354 1.61 -18.16 -5.62
CA VAL A 354 2.43 -19.32 -6.02
C VAL A 354 2.09 -20.54 -5.16
N PHE A 355 1.70 -20.32 -3.90
CA PHE A 355 1.28 -21.40 -3.02
C PHE A 355 0.06 -22.18 -3.55
N ASP A 356 -0.83 -21.55 -4.32
CA ASP A 356 -2.00 -22.19 -4.95
C ASP A 356 -1.60 -23.27 -5.98
N TYR A 357 -0.36 -23.25 -6.45
CA TYR A 357 0.23 -24.28 -7.33
C TYR A 357 0.90 -25.41 -6.56
N ASN A 358 0.71 -25.52 -5.24
CA ASN A 358 1.38 -26.45 -4.34
C ASN A 358 2.91 -26.38 -4.34
N GLU A 359 3.45 -25.21 -4.65
CA GLU A 359 4.89 -24.95 -4.58
C GLU A 359 5.29 -24.67 -3.13
N LEU A 360 6.00 -25.62 -2.52
CA LEU A 360 6.45 -25.50 -1.12
C LEU A 360 7.89 -24.95 -0.98
N SER A 361 8.58 -24.74 -2.09
CA SER A 361 9.95 -24.19 -2.12
C SER A 361 10.08 -23.14 -3.20
N ILE A 362 10.77 -22.04 -2.88
CA ILE A 362 11.03 -20.95 -3.82
C ILE A 362 11.94 -21.36 -4.99
N LYS A 363 12.65 -22.49 -4.86
CA LYS A 363 13.58 -22.96 -5.89
C LYS A 363 12.88 -23.30 -7.20
N GLY A 364 13.29 -22.64 -8.27
CA GLY A 364 12.75 -22.87 -9.62
C GLY A 364 11.56 -21.98 -9.98
N ILE A 365 10.97 -21.25 -9.02
CA ILE A 365 9.82 -20.36 -9.27
C ILE A 365 10.15 -19.32 -10.35
N LYS A 366 11.31 -18.69 -10.29
CA LYS A 366 11.75 -17.73 -11.32
C LYS A 366 11.77 -18.33 -12.71
N LYS A 367 12.33 -19.54 -12.85
CA LYS A 367 12.36 -20.23 -14.13
C LYS A 367 10.95 -20.61 -14.61
N ASN A 368 10.14 -21.17 -13.72
CA ASN A 368 8.75 -21.55 -14.03
C ASN A 368 7.93 -20.31 -14.46
N TYR A 369 8.15 -19.15 -13.81
CA TYR A 369 7.53 -17.90 -14.21
C TYR A 369 7.96 -17.47 -15.62
N GLN A 370 9.28 -17.48 -15.92
CA GLN A 370 9.82 -17.16 -17.25
C GLN A 370 9.38 -18.14 -18.35
N ASP A 371 9.16 -19.40 -17.99
CA ASP A 371 8.63 -20.44 -18.89
C ASP A 371 7.09 -20.32 -19.07
N GLY A 372 6.45 -19.34 -18.43
CA GLY A 372 5.01 -19.05 -18.53
C GLY A 372 4.10 -20.02 -17.79
N LEU A 373 4.63 -20.86 -16.88
CA LEU A 373 3.85 -21.88 -16.17
C LEU A 373 2.78 -21.29 -15.24
N TYR A 374 2.98 -20.05 -14.76
CA TYR A 374 2.02 -19.38 -13.90
C TYR A 374 1.09 -18.40 -14.65
N GLY A 375 1.27 -18.21 -15.97
CA GLY A 375 0.39 -17.38 -16.80
C GLY A 375 0.57 -15.86 -16.69
N ALA A 376 1.25 -15.36 -15.65
CA ALA A 376 1.34 -13.92 -15.37
C ALA A 376 2.49 -13.21 -16.11
N ASP A 377 3.18 -13.87 -17.01
CA ASP A 377 4.30 -13.29 -17.78
C ASP A 377 3.80 -12.45 -18.96
N GLN A 378 4.62 -11.49 -19.39
CA GLN A 378 4.30 -10.62 -20.51
C GLN A 378 4.59 -11.30 -21.84
N ILE A 379 3.55 -11.57 -22.64
CA ILE A 379 3.70 -12.14 -23.99
C ILE A 379 4.10 -11.03 -24.96
N ILE A 380 5.33 -11.08 -25.48
CA ILE A 380 5.85 -10.13 -26.47
C ILE A 380 5.91 -10.82 -27.84
N ASN A 381 5.28 -10.21 -28.85
CA ASN A 381 5.31 -10.68 -30.23
C ASN A 381 6.36 -9.90 -31.04
N ASP A 382 7.62 -10.35 -30.96
CA ASP A 382 8.77 -9.75 -31.66
C ASP A 382 8.59 -9.70 -33.17
N SER A 383 7.93 -10.72 -33.77
CA SER A 383 7.72 -10.75 -35.23
C SER A 383 6.79 -9.62 -35.68
N MET A 384 5.71 -9.37 -34.94
CA MET A 384 4.79 -8.28 -35.23
C MET A 384 5.46 -6.92 -35.10
N ILE A 385 6.33 -6.72 -34.10
CA ILE A 385 7.09 -5.47 -33.93
C ILE A 385 8.04 -5.27 -35.14
N LYS A 386 8.77 -6.30 -35.53
CA LYS A 386 9.68 -6.26 -36.70
C LYS A 386 8.94 -5.95 -38.01
N ASP A 387 7.73 -6.48 -38.17
CA ASP A 387 6.93 -6.24 -39.39
C ASP A 387 6.41 -4.81 -39.48
N ILE A 388 6.07 -4.19 -38.34
CA ILE A 388 5.68 -2.77 -38.26
C ILE A 388 6.86 -1.89 -38.69
N LEU A 389 8.04 -2.14 -38.16
CA LEU A 389 9.24 -1.35 -38.49
C LEU A 389 9.66 -1.46 -39.95
N LYS A 390 9.53 -2.67 -40.57
CA LYS A 390 9.82 -2.88 -42.00
C LYS A 390 8.84 -2.21 -42.94
N LYS A 391 7.56 -2.05 -42.57
CA LYS A 391 6.53 -1.39 -43.40
C LYS A 391 6.80 0.10 -43.58
N ASP A 392 7.45 0.77 -42.64
CA ASP A 392 7.83 2.16 -42.74
C ASP A 392 9.01 2.39 -43.69
N ASP A 393 9.95 1.45 -43.80
CA ASP A 393 11.06 1.55 -44.76
C ASP A 393 10.62 1.36 -46.23
N SER A 394 9.49 0.71 -46.49
CA SER A 394 8.95 0.51 -47.82
C SER A 394 8.14 1.74 -48.38
N LYS A 395 7.95 2.78 -47.54
CA LYS A 395 7.30 4.03 -47.89
C LYS A 395 8.27 5.21 -48.09
N ARG A 396 9.56 4.99 -47.89
CA ARG A 396 10.64 5.91 -48.25
C ARG A 396 11.31 5.48 -49.57
#